data_e8d7a0693b169007e7c7af71cfffae45
#
_entry.id   e8d7a0693b169007e7c7af71cfffae45
#
_cell.length_a   1.000
_cell.length_b   1.000
_cell.length_c   1.000
_cell.angle_alpha   90.00
_cell.angle_beta   90.00
_cell.angle_gamma   90.00
#
_symmetry.space_group_name_H-M   'P 1'
#
loop_
_entity.id
_entity.type
_entity.pdbx_description
1 polymer ?
#
loop_
_entity_poly.entity_id
_entity_poly.type
_entity_poly.pdbx_seq_one_letter_code
_entity_poly.pdbx_strand_id
1 'polypeptide(L)'
;MSNNIGKVVQVIGPVVDVRFASEADLPAIYNAIHITGGEGDQKIDLVVEVMQHLGDDVVRCVAMDSTDGLVRGMAAENTGGPIKVPVGKGVLGRIFNVLGQTVDKVDAKVEADDYWPIHRPVPKFQDQATETKIFETGIKVVDLICPYAKGGKIGLFGGAGVGKTVLIMELIHNVATGHGGYSVFTGVGERTREGNDLWNEMKESGVIDKTALVYGQMNEPPGARMRVGLTGLTMAEYFRDKEHKDVLLFIDNIFRFIQAGSEVSALLGRIPSAVGYQPTLGTDVGALQERITSTKDGSITSVQAVYVPADDLTDPAPAATFAHLDATTVLAREIAELGIYPAVDPLDSTSRILDPHVIGDDHYNTARAVQEILQKYKDLQDIIAILGIDELSEEDKLTVARARKVQRFLSQPFAVAEQFTGQKGRYVPLKETIEGFKEILSGKCDDMPEQAFYMVGNIEEAYEKAKTLKGE
;
A
#
# COMPACT_ATOMS: atom_id res chain seq x y z
N MET A 1 -27.98 21.86 -22.02
CA MET A 1 -28.15 20.44 -21.74
C MET A 1 -29.32 20.34 -20.80
N SER A 2 -30.39 19.60 -21.12
CA SER A 2 -31.48 19.37 -20.17
C SER A 2 -30.92 18.63 -18.99
N ASN A 3 -31.02 19.21 -17.80
CA ASN A 3 -30.63 18.50 -16.58
C ASN A 3 -31.50 17.23 -16.49
N ASN A 4 -30.85 16.06 -16.58
CA ASN A 4 -31.53 14.78 -16.43
C ASN A 4 -31.73 14.53 -14.93
N ILE A 5 -32.92 14.86 -14.43
CA ILE A 5 -33.28 14.84 -13.01
C ILE A 5 -34.25 13.70 -12.75
N GLY A 6 -33.81 12.74 -11.96
CA GLY A 6 -34.65 11.69 -11.39
C GLY A 6 -35.19 12.06 -10.01
N LYS A 7 -35.93 11.13 -9.43
CA LYS A 7 -36.46 11.26 -8.05
C LYS A 7 -36.14 10.03 -7.23
N VAL A 8 -35.76 10.26 -5.99
CA VAL A 8 -35.56 9.18 -4.99
C VAL A 8 -36.90 8.46 -4.78
N VAL A 9 -36.93 7.14 -4.97
CA VAL A 9 -38.13 6.30 -4.78
C VAL A 9 -38.00 5.36 -3.58
N GLN A 10 -36.78 4.95 -3.22
CA GLN A 10 -36.52 4.06 -2.10
C GLN A 10 -35.13 4.30 -1.51
N VAL A 11 -34.99 4.12 -0.19
CA VAL A 11 -33.72 4.14 0.56
C VAL A 11 -33.66 2.90 1.43
N ILE A 12 -32.59 2.11 1.30
CA ILE A 12 -32.34 0.89 2.07
C ILE A 12 -30.89 0.98 2.61
N GLY A 13 -30.71 1.56 3.82
CA GLY A 13 -29.36 1.84 4.32
C GLY A 13 -28.56 2.69 3.30
N PRO A 14 -27.36 2.27 2.91
CA PRO A 14 -26.55 3.02 1.95
C PRO A 14 -26.97 2.84 0.49
N VAL A 15 -28.06 2.12 0.20
CA VAL A 15 -28.58 1.89 -1.15
C VAL A 15 -29.75 2.83 -1.41
N VAL A 16 -29.73 3.51 -2.55
CA VAL A 16 -30.76 4.48 -2.96
C VAL A 16 -31.25 4.13 -4.35
N ASP A 17 -32.58 3.97 -4.50
CA ASP A 17 -33.21 3.76 -5.80
C ASP A 17 -33.74 5.09 -6.34
N VAL A 18 -33.41 5.40 -7.58
CA VAL A 18 -33.79 6.64 -8.25
C VAL A 18 -34.54 6.30 -9.53
N ARG A 19 -35.72 6.93 -9.74
CA ARG A 19 -36.51 6.80 -10.95
C ARG A 19 -36.29 8.01 -11.86
N PHE A 20 -36.07 7.75 -13.13
CA PHE A 20 -36.00 8.75 -14.19
C PHE A 20 -37.29 8.83 -14.99
N ALA A 21 -37.37 9.78 -15.93
CA ALA A 21 -38.59 10.03 -16.68
C ALA A 21 -38.88 8.93 -17.74
N SER A 22 -37.83 8.34 -18.29
CA SER A 22 -37.92 7.28 -19.30
C SER A 22 -36.64 6.45 -19.34
N GLU A 23 -36.69 5.28 -19.98
CA GLU A 23 -35.53 4.43 -20.23
C GLU A 23 -34.37 5.16 -20.94
N ALA A 24 -34.70 6.10 -21.85
CA ALA A 24 -33.71 6.89 -22.56
C ALA A 24 -32.93 7.88 -21.66
N ASP A 25 -33.48 8.20 -20.49
CA ASP A 25 -32.88 9.12 -19.53
C ASP A 25 -32.06 8.39 -18.46
N LEU A 26 -32.03 7.05 -18.46
CA LEU A 26 -31.31 6.27 -17.45
C LEU A 26 -29.80 6.56 -17.50
N PRO A 27 -29.19 6.91 -16.35
CA PRO A 27 -27.76 7.07 -16.29
C PRO A 27 -27.02 5.73 -16.52
N ALA A 28 -25.84 5.81 -17.10
CA ALA A 28 -24.99 4.64 -17.26
C ALA A 28 -24.52 4.11 -15.90
N ILE A 29 -24.15 2.83 -15.87
CA ILE A 29 -23.49 2.23 -14.70
C ILE A 29 -22.24 3.03 -14.36
N TYR A 30 -22.00 3.25 -13.06
CA TYR A 30 -20.95 4.08 -12.48
C TYR A 30 -21.13 5.60 -12.63
N ASN A 31 -22.18 6.08 -13.28
CA ASN A 31 -22.46 7.51 -13.24
C ASN A 31 -22.72 7.98 -11.80
N ALA A 32 -22.22 9.15 -11.49
CA ALA A 32 -22.53 9.86 -10.26
C ALA A 32 -23.85 10.59 -10.36
N ILE A 33 -24.70 10.44 -9.38
CA ILE A 33 -25.96 11.16 -9.22
C ILE A 33 -25.83 12.02 -7.97
N HIS A 34 -26.18 13.30 -8.12
CA HIS A 34 -26.15 14.28 -7.03
C HIS A 34 -27.57 14.51 -6.49
N ILE A 35 -27.76 14.21 -5.22
CA ILE A 35 -29.03 14.36 -4.52
C ILE A 35 -28.91 15.56 -3.59
N THR A 36 -29.77 16.55 -3.80
CA THR A 36 -29.81 17.76 -2.99
C THR A 36 -31.22 17.98 -2.46
N GLY A 37 -31.31 18.48 -1.23
CA GLY A 37 -32.60 18.77 -0.61
C GLY A 37 -32.47 19.19 0.84
N GLY A 38 -33.63 19.37 1.52
CA GLY A 38 -33.67 19.82 2.91
C GLY A 38 -33.38 21.30 3.10
N GLU A 39 -33.65 21.80 4.28
CA GLU A 39 -33.38 23.20 4.69
C GLU A 39 -32.63 23.24 6.03
N GLY A 40 -31.80 24.25 6.21
CA GLY A 40 -31.05 24.46 7.46
C GLY A 40 -30.10 23.33 7.79
N ASP A 41 -30.15 22.84 9.03
CA ASP A 41 -29.31 21.75 9.53
C ASP A 41 -29.64 20.37 8.93
N GLN A 42 -30.75 20.25 8.17
CA GLN A 42 -31.14 19.04 7.45
C GLN A 42 -30.83 19.11 5.95
N LYS A 43 -29.93 20.01 5.57
CA LYS A 43 -29.50 20.10 4.18
C LYS A 43 -28.79 18.83 3.75
N ILE A 44 -29.27 18.24 2.65
CA ILE A 44 -28.68 17.05 2.03
C ILE A 44 -27.87 17.48 0.81
N ASP A 45 -26.67 16.96 0.74
CA ASP A 45 -25.74 17.14 -0.36
C ASP A 45 -24.99 15.80 -0.51
N LEU A 46 -25.61 14.85 -1.23
CA LEU A 46 -25.17 13.47 -1.30
C LEU A 46 -24.86 13.06 -2.73
N VAL A 47 -23.72 12.43 -2.94
CA VAL A 47 -23.39 11.76 -4.19
C VAL A 47 -23.62 10.26 -4.02
N VAL A 48 -24.34 9.70 -4.99
CA VAL A 48 -24.55 8.25 -5.10
C VAL A 48 -24.07 7.76 -6.47
N GLU A 49 -23.61 6.52 -6.54
CA GLU A 49 -23.08 5.90 -7.76
C GLU A 49 -24.05 4.84 -8.27
N VAL A 50 -24.35 4.87 -9.55
CA VAL A 50 -25.22 3.88 -10.20
C VAL A 50 -24.53 2.52 -10.27
N MET A 51 -25.15 1.50 -9.65
CA MET A 51 -24.62 0.15 -9.61
C MET A 51 -25.43 -0.84 -10.45
N GLN A 52 -26.71 -0.57 -10.67
CA GLN A 52 -27.61 -1.52 -11.32
C GLN A 52 -28.82 -0.81 -11.92
N HIS A 53 -29.30 -1.29 -13.09
CA HIS A 53 -30.60 -0.95 -13.64
C HIS A 53 -31.61 -2.00 -13.18
N LEU A 54 -32.73 -1.57 -12.61
CA LEU A 54 -33.76 -2.47 -12.06
C LEU A 54 -34.94 -2.74 -13.03
N GLY A 55 -35.02 -1.97 -14.13
CA GLY A 55 -36.23 -1.86 -14.95
C GLY A 55 -37.17 -0.76 -14.45
N ASP A 56 -38.26 -0.54 -15.15
CA ASP A 56 -39.27 0.49 -14.83
C ASP A 56 -38.68 1.89 -14.59
N ASP A 57 -37.67 2.27 -15.40
CA ASP A 57 -36.96 3.55 -15.33
C ASP A 57 -36.23 3.79 -14.00
N VAL A 58 -35.94 2.75 -13.24
CA VAL A 58 -35.27 2.82 -11.93
C VAL A 58 -33.84 2.32 -11.99
N VAL A 59 -32.94 3.10 -11.39
CA VAL A 59 -31.55 2.68 -11.13
C VAL A 59 -31.33 2.51 -9.64
N ARG A 60 -30.53 1.53 -9.29
CA ARG A 60 -30.06 1.29 -7.93
C ARG A 60 -28.65 1.83 -7.76
N CYS A 61 -28.49 2.66 -6.73
CA CYS A 61 -27.24 3.39 -6.46
C CYS A 61 -26.72 3.07 -5.07
N VAL A 62 -25.43 3.28 -4.88
CA VAL A 62 -24.75 3.19 -3.60
C VAL A 62 -24.26 4.58 -3.18
N ALA A 63 -24.56 4.97 -1.95
CA ALA A 63 -24.20 6.27 -1.41
C ALA A 63 -22.72 6.34 -1.02
N MET A 64 -22.12 7.50 -1.26
CA MET A 64 -20.74 7.81 -0.88
C MET A 64 -20.63 8.45 0.50
N ASP A 65 -21.77 8.82 1.10
CA ASP A 65 -21.87 9.36 2.46
C ASP A 65 -23.18 8.86 3.11
N SER A 66 -23.50 9.34 4.32
CA SER A 66 -24.73 8.97 5.02
C SER A 66 -25.98 9.28 4.19
N THR A 67 -26.93 8.35 4.23
CA THR A 67 -28.26 8.52 3.64
C THR A 67 -29.30 9.07 4.62
N ASP A 68 -28.86 9.46 5.81
CA ASP A 68 -29.77 9.99 6.84
C ASP A 68 -30.46 11.27 6.34
N GLY A 69 -31.76 11.33 6.55
CA GLY A 69 -32.58 12.47 6.11
C GLY A 69 -33.05 12.39 4.66
N LEU A 70 -32.64 11.42 3.84
CA LEU A 70 -33.21 11.21 2.52
C LEU A 70 -34.68 10.83 2.61
N VAL A 71 -35.50 11.50 1.79
CA VAL A 71 -36.93 11.21 1.65
C VAL A 71 -37.30 10.95 0.17
N ARG A 72 -38.35 10.18 -0.04
CA ARG A 72 -38.92 9.97 -1.38
C ARG A 72 -39.29 11.29 -2.04
N GLY A 73 -39.06 11.36 -3.32
CA GLY A 73 -39.37 12.53 -4.15
C GLY A 73 -38.27 13.60 -4.22
N MET A 74 -37.19 13.45 -3.43
CA MET A 74 -36.03 14.35 -3.56
C MET A 74 -35.45 14.28 -4.97
N ALA A 75 -34.98 15.43 -5.47
CA ALA A 75 -34.37 15.55 -6.78
C ALA A 75 -33.00 14.88 -6.80
N ALA A 76 -32.75 14.11 -7.85
CA ALA A 76 -31.52 13.37 -8.06
C ALA A 76 -30.98 13.66 -9.46
N GLU A 77 -29.97 14.51 -9.55
CA GLU A 77 -29.41 15.00 -10.82
C GLU A 77 -28.31 14.06 -11.32
N ASN A 78 -28.47 13.52 -12.52
CA ASN A 78 -27.39 12.79 -13.20
C ASN A 78 -26.30 13.77 -13.64
N THR A 79 -25.09 13.58 -13.12
CA THR A 79 -23.93 14.43 -13.47
C THR A 79 -23.38 14.17 -14.88
N GLY A 80 -23.86 13.13 -15.56
CA GLY A 80 -23.47 12.76 -16.92
C GLY A 80 -22.18 11.94 -17.02
N GLY A 81 -21.60 11.51 -15.90
CA GLY A 81 -20.40 10.67 -15.87
C GLY A 81 -20.06 10.14 -14.48
N PRO A 82 -19.01 9.35 -14.36
CA PRO A 82 -18.52 8.85 -13.08
C PRO A 82 -18.05 9.97 -12.15
N ILE A 83 -17.83 9.62 -10.88
CA ILE A 83 -17.17 10.50 -9.89
C ILE A 83 -15.83 10.96 -10.46
N LYS A 84 -15.60 12.27 -10.48
CA LYS A 84 -14.35 12.91 -10.92
C LYS A 84 -13.62 13.50 -9.72
N VAL A 85 -12.31 13.29 -9.67
CA VAL A 85 -11.46 13.75 -8.57
C VAL A 85 -10.33 14.64 -9.10
N PRO A 86 -9.85 15.60 -8.29
CA PRO A 86 -8.76 16.48 -8.70
C PRO A 86 -7.47 15.69 -8.88
N VAL A 87 -6.69 16.06 -9.88
CA VAL A 87 -5.38 15.46 -10.16
C VAL A 87 -4.35 16.56 -10.43
N GLY A 88 -3.08 16.23 -10.33
CA GLY A 88 -1.97 17.15 -10.54
C GLY A 88 -1.23 17.49 -9.24
N LYS A 89 -0.25 18.38 -9.34
CA LYS A 89 0.61 18.73 -8.20
C LYS A 89 -0.13 19.39 -7.03
N GLY A 90 -1.25 20.03 -7.31
CA GLY A 90 -2.08 20.66 -6.28
C GLY A 90 -2.70 19.70 -5.26
N VAL A 91 -2.68 18.38 -5.53
CA VAL A 91 -3.15 17.38 -4.55
C VAL A 91 -2.09 16.97 -3.53
N LEU A 92 -0.82 17.29 -3.79
CA LEU A 92 0.27 16.95 -2.87
C LEU A 92 0.16 17.75 -1.56
N GLY A 93 0.45 17.09 -0.46
CA GLY A 93 0.37 17.68 0.87
C GLY A 93 -1.05 17.76 1.46
N ARG A 94 -2.06 17.29 0.74
CA ARG A 94 -3.47 17.45 1.09
C ARG A 94 -4.12 16.08 1.40
N ILE A 95 -5.23 16.15 2.15
CA ILE A 95 -6.05 14.98 2.48
C ILE A 95 -7.41 15.11 1.78
N PHE A 96 -7.82 14.03 1.12
CA PHE A 96 -9.07 13.96 0.36
C PHE A 96 -9.98 12.84 0.87
N ASN A 97 -11.27 13.00 0.66
CA ASN A 97 -12.27 11.94 0.77
C ASN A 97 -12.43 11.21 -0.60
N VAL A 98 -13.36 10.26 -0.65
CA VAL A 98 -13.66 9.47 -1.86
C VAL A 98 -14.06 10.33 -3.07
N LEU A 99 -14.68 11.48 -2.84
CA LEU A 99 -15.12 12.42 -3.87
C LEU A 99 -14.03 13.42 -4.31
N GLY A 100 -12.82 13.30 -3.73
CA GLY A 100 -11.75 14.26 -4.00
C GLY A 100 -11.95 15.64 -3.34
N GLN A 101 -12.79 15.70 -2.32
CA GLN A 101 -12.97 16.90 -1.50
C GLN A 101 -11.94 16.90 -0.39
N THR A 102 -11.38 18.07 -0.06
CA THR A 102 -10.40 18.18 1.02
C THR A 102 -11.05 18.05 2.40
N VAL A 103 -10.39 17.32 3.30
CA VAL A 103 -10.83 17.09 4.68
C VAL A 103 -9.80 17.54 5.73
N ASP A 104 -8.72 18.15 5.29
CA ASP A 104 -7.57 18.56 6.12
C ASP A 104 -7.74 19.92 6.82
N LYS A 105 -8.89 20.58 6.66
CA LYS A 105 -9.19 21.92 7.19
C LYS A 105 -8.18 23.01 6.83
N VAL A 106 -7.47 22.82 5.72
CA VAL A 106 -6.60 23.85 5.16
C VAL A 106 -7.44 24.74 4.26
N ASP A 107 -7.50 26.05 4.56
CA ASP A 107 -8.35 27.01 3.82
C ASP A 107 -7.92 27.23 2.36
N ALA A 108 -6.69 26.83 1.99
CA ALA A 108 -6.22 26.96 0.63
C ALA A 108 -6.98 26.04 -0.32
N LYS A 109 -7.51 26.60 -1.39
CA LYS A 109 -8.16 25.85 -2.46
C LYS A 109 -7.14 24.98 -3.17
N VAL A 110 -7.56 23.76 -3.54
CA VAL A 110 -6.73 22.87 -4.37
C VAL A 110 -6.64 23.43 -5.79
N GLU A 111 -5.42 23.69 -6.24
CA GLU A 111 -5.13 24.06 -7.63
C GLU A 111 -4.92 22.78 -8.44
N ALA A 112 -6.02 22.14 -8.83
CA ALA A 112 -5.95 20.93 -9.64
C ALA A 112 -5.60 21.28 -11.09
N ASP A 113 -4.74 20.46 -11.70
CA ASP A 113 -4.42 20.59 -13.13
C ASP A 113 -5.58 20.10 -14.00
N ASP A 114 -6.30 19.08 -13.53
CA ASP A 114 -7.45 18.49 -14.22
C ASP A 114 -8.35 17.73 -13.22
N TYR A 115 -9.49 17.22 -13.69
CA TYR A 115 -10.40 16.35 -12.94
C TYR A 115 -10.63 15.06 -13.73
N TRP A 116 -10.19 13.94 -13.18
CA TRP A 116 -10.28 12.64 -13.83
C TRP A 116 -11.32 11.72 -13.18
N PRO A 117 -12.03 10.90 -13.99
CA PRO A 117 -12.97 9.93 -13.47
C PRO A 117 -12.24 8.82 -12.72
N ILE A 118 -12.81 8.35 -11.61
CA ILE A 118 -12.23 7.24 -10.85
C ILE A 118 -12.33 5.89 -11.56
N HIS A 119 -13.32 5.70 -12.40
CA HIS A 119 -13.46 4.54 -13.27
C HIS A 119 -12.72 4.79 -14.58
N ARG A 120 -11.55 4.23 -14.69
CA ARG A 120 -10.66 4.35 -15.85
C ARG A 120 -10.32 2.96 -16.41
N PRO A 121 -10.09 2.84 -17.71
CA PRO A 121 -9.65 1.58 -18.30
C PRO A 121 -8.26 1.21 -17.82
N VAL A 122 -7.98 -0.08 -17.80
CA VAL A 122 -6.62 -0.62 -17.64
C VAL A 122 -5.75 -0.13 -18.79
N PRO A 123 -4.45 0.19 -18.56
CA PRO A 123 -3.53 0.54 -19.63
C PRO A 123 -3.49 -0.54 -20.72
N LYS A 124 -3.52 -0.11 -21.98
CA LYS A 124 -3.50 -1.05 -23.10
C LYS A 124 -2.23 -1.87 -23.10
N PHE A 125 -2.31 -3.11 -23.54
CA PHE A 125 -1.16 -4.02 -23.60
C PHE A 125 0.06 -3.42 -24.30
N GLN A 126 -0.16 -2.70 -25.40
CA GLN A 126 0.91 -2.03 -26.16
C GLN A 126 1.59 -0.87 -25.43
N ASP A 127 0.93 -0.31 -24.41
CA ASP A 127 1.43 0.84 -23.62
C ASP A 127 2.15 0.38 -22.34
N GLN A 128 2.05 -0.89 -21.97
CA GLN A 128 2.74 -1.46 -20.82
C GLN A 128 4.23 -1.61 -21.10
N ALA A 129 5.04 -1.42 -20.06
CA ALA A 129 6.47 -1.70 -20.13
C ALA A 129 6.70 -3.21 -20.19
N THR A 130 7.60 -3.63 -21.07
CA THR A 130 7.93 -5.06 -21.26
C THR A 130 9.13 -5.52 -20.45
N GLU A 131 9.94 -4.59 -19.96
CA GLU A 131 11.14 -4.87 -19.20
C GLU A 131 10.87 -4.84 -17.70
N THR A 132 11.23 -5.93 -17.01
CA THR A 132 11.16 -5.98 -15.54
C THR A 132 12.40 -5.33 -14.96
N LYS A 133 12.20 -4.27 -14.15
CA LYS A 133 13.27 -3.55 -13.46
C LYS A 133 13.05 -3.61 -11.97
N ILE A 134 14.13 -3.63 -11.20
CA ILE A 134 14.08 -3.48 -9.76
C ILE A 134 13.69 -2.03 -9.43
N PHE A 135 12.74 -1.88 -8.52
CA PHE A 135 12.44 -0.63 -7.85
C PHE A 135 13.29 -0.57 -6.58
N GLU A 136 14.45 0.07 -6.68
CA GLU A 136 15.40 0.15 -5.57
C GLU A 136 14.85 1.03 -4.45
N THR A 137 14.73 0.47 -3.26
CA THR A 137 14.14 1.15 -2.10
C THR A 137 15.18 1.83 -1.21
N GLY A 138 16.45 1.45 -1.33
CA GLY A 138 17.53 1.90 -0.45
C GLY A 138 17.49 1.26 0.94
N ILE A 139 16.64 0.23 1.13
CA ILE A 139 16.49 -0.55 2.36
C ILE A 139 17.10 -1.92 2.14
N LYS A 140 18.21 -2.21 2.82
CA LYS A 140 19.02 -3.42 2.59
C LYS A 140 18.22 -4.72 2.56
N VAL A 141 17.42 -4.95 3.58
CA VAL A 141 16.66 -6.22 3.70
C VAL A 141 15.62 -6.36 2.59
N VAL A 142 14.98 -5.27 2.20
CA VAL A 142 13.98 -5.28 1.11
C VAL A 142 14.67 -5.54 -0.22
N ASP A 143 15.65 -4.74 -0.57
CA ASP A 143 16.30 -4.79 -1.88
C ASP A 143 17.06 -6.10 -2.10
N LEU A 144 17.63 -6.70 -1.03
CA LEU A 144 18.34 -7.97 -1.12
C LEU A 144 17.40 -9.18 -1.19
N ILE A 145 16.45 -9.28 -0.27
CA ILE A 145 15.69 -10.51 0.02
C ILE A 145 14.35 -10.55 -0.72
N CYS A 146 13.62 -9.43 -0.73
CA CYS A 146 12.32 -9.33 -1.38
C CYS A 146 12.25 -8.12 -2.31
N PRO A 147 13.13 -8.01 -3.31
CA PRO A 147 13.23 -6.84 -4.17
C PRO A 147 11.89 -6.55 -4.84
N TYR A 148 11.54 -5.26 -4.90
CA TYR A 148 10.32 -4.80 -5.52
C TYR A 148 10.50 -4.65 -7.03
N ALA A 149 9.53 -5.14 -7.80
CA ALA A 149 9.48 -4.85 -9.22
C ALA A 149 8.90 -3.45 -9.46
N LYS A 150 9.50 -2.68 -10.33
CA LYS A 150 8.94 -1.41 -10.80
C LYS A 150 7.61 -1.65 -11.50
N GLY A 151 6.55 -1.03 -11.01
CA GLY A 151 5.18 -1.32 -11.44
C GLY A 151 4.58 -2.58 -10.82
N GLY A 152 5.27 -3.18 -9.87
CA GLY A 152 4.80 -4.36 -9.15
C GLY A 152 3.84 -4.05 -8.00
N LYS A 153 3.25 -5.12 -7.49
CA LYS A 153 2.29 -5.10 -6.39
C LYS A 153 2.89 -5.86 -5.23
N ILE A 154 3.12 -5.17 -4.12
CA ILE A 154 3.77 -5.71 -2.94
C ILE A 154 2.75 -5.85 -1.82
N GLY A 155 2.63 -7.05 -1.25
CA GLY A 155 1.87 -7.29 -0.03
C GLY A 155 2.73 -6.99 1.19
N LEU A 156 2.25 -6.12 2.08
CA LEU A 156 2.88 -5.82 3.36
C LEU A 156 2.07 -6.48 4.48
N PHE A 157 2.73 -7.42 5.16
CA PHE A 157 2.16 -8.18 6.26
C PHE A 157 2.83 -7.75 7.56
N GLY A 158 2.08 -7.70 8.63
CA GLY A 158 2.62 -7.40 9.95
C GLY A 158 1.54 -7.01 10.93
N GLY A 159 1.70 -7.45 12.16
CA GLY A 159 0.83 -7.09 13.28
C GLY A 159 1.02 -5.63 13.74
N ALA A 160 0.34 -5.29 14.81
CA ALA A 160 0.50 -3.97 15.42
C ALA A 160 1.88 -3.85 16.10
N GLY A 161 2.50 -2.67 15.99
CA GLY A 161 3.74 -2.34 16.71
C GLY A 161 5.03 -2.89 16.10
N VAL A 162 5.01 -3.45 14.90
CA VAL A 162 6.22 -3.98 14.22
C VAL A 162 6.91 -2.97 13.30
N GLY A 163 6.46 -1.71 13.30
CA GLY A 163 7.08 -0.64 12.52
C GLY A 163 6.56 -0.49 11.09
N LYS A 164 5.34 -0.97 10.79
CA LYS A 164 4.72 -0.84 9.46
C LYS A 164 4.68 0.62 8.97
N THR A 165 4.17 1.52 9.79
CA THR A 165 4.06 2.95 9.46
C THR A 165 5.42 3.59 9.20
N VAL A 166 6.42 3.27 10.02
CA VAL A 166 7.78 3.80 9.86
C VAL A 166 8.42 3.32 8.55
N LEU A 167 8.20 2.05 8.20
CA LEU A 167 8.65 1.50 6.92
C LEU A 167 7.98 2.22 5.73
N ILE A 168 6.67 2.44 5.80
CA ILE A 168 5.92 3.18 4.77
C ILE A 168 6.47 4.59 4.59
N MET A 169 6.70 5.32 5.68
CA MET A 169 7.25 6.67 5.63
C MET A 169 8.67 6.70 5.06
N GLU A 170 9.51 5.72 5.41
CA GLU A 170 10.85 5.62 4.83
C GLU A 170 10.83 5.33 3.33
N LEU A 171 9.92 4.45 2.88
CA LEU A 171 9.72 4.21 1.44
C LEU A 171 9.30 5.50 0.72
N ILE A 172 8.38 6.28 1.28
CA ILE A 172 7.97 7.57 0.72
C ILE A 172 9.16 8.53 0.65
N HIS A 173 9.94 8.63 1.72
CA HIS A 173 11.12 9.47 1.78
C HIS A 173 12.14 9.08 0.70
N ASN A 174 12.42 7.79 0.58
CA ASN A 174 13.42 7.27 -0.35
C ASN A 174 12.98 7.41 -1.82
N VAL A 175 11.68 7.27 -2.12
CA VAL A 175 11.14 7.54 -3.46
C VAL A 175 11.25 9.02 -3.82
N ALA A 176 10.94 9.90 -2.89
CA ALA A 176 11.03 11.34 -3.13
C ALA A 176 12.47 11.81 -3.34
N THR A 177 13.43 11.26 -2.58
CA THR A 177 14.84 11.66 -2.63
C THR A 177 15.65 10.91 -3.69
N GLY A 178 15.45 9.60 -3.82
CA GLY A 178 16.19 8.72 -4.73
C GLY A 178 15.66 8.71 -6.16
N HIS A 179 14.35 8.74 -6.33
CA HIS A 179 13.70 8.64 -7.65
C HIS A 179 13.05 9.96 -8.12
N GLY A 180 12.97 10.98 -7.26
CA GLY A 180 12.26 12.24 -7.57
C GLY A 180 10.77 12.01 -7.87
N GLY A 181 10.21 10.93 -7.36
CA GLY A 181 8.82 10.52 -7.56
C GLY A 181 7.87 11.08 -6.51
N TYR A 182 6.60 10.75 -6.69
CA TYR A 182 5.53 11.11 -5.76
C TYR A 182 4.90 9.86 -5.16
N SER A 183 4.22 10.05 -4.04
CA SER A 183 3.50 8.98 -3.36
C SER A 183 2.03 9.35 -3.18
N VAL A 184 1.18 8.35 -3.22
CA VAL A 184 -0.24 8.47 -2.87
C VAL A 184 -0.54 7.44 -1.80
N PHE A 185 -1.08 7.87 -0.68
CA PHE A 185 -1.49 6.98 0.39
C PHE A 185 -3.01 6.90 0.43
N THR A 186 -3.56 5.71 0.32
CA THR A 186 -5.00 5.44 0.42
C THR A 186 -5.31 4.67 1.68
N GLY A 187 -6.01 5.31 2.62
CA GLY A 187 -6.55 4.68 3.82
C GLY A 187 -7.93 4.12 3.54
N VAL A 188 -8.05 2.81 3.50
CA VAL A 188 -9.30 2.10 3.19
C VAL A 188 -9.83 1.40 4.44
N GLY A 189 -10.87 1.96 5.04
CA GLY A 189 -11.54 1.40 6.21
C GLY A 189 -10.69 1.40 7.48
N GLU A 190 -9.69 2.29 7.55
CA GLU A 190 -8.83 2.44 8.73
C GLU A 190 -9.46 3.39 9.76
N ARG A 191 -8.90 3.38 10.97
CA ARG A 191 -9.37 4.26 12.05
C ARG A 191 -8.99 5.71 11.78
N THR A 192 -9.90 6.63 12.01
CA THR A 192 -9.67 8.07 11.84
C THR A 192 -8.46 8.57 12.63
N ARG A 193 -8.26 8.04 13.84
CA ARG A 193 -7.12 8.38 14.68
C ARG A 193 -5.79 8.00 14.01
N GLU A 194 -5.68 6.78 13.49
CA GLU A 194 -4.46 6.28 12.84
C GLU A 194 -4.13 7.10 11.58
N GLY A 195 -5.17 7.49 10.82
CA GLY A 195 -4.98 8.38 9.66
C GLY A 195 -4.49 9.77 10.06
N ASN A 196 -4.97 10.32 11.16
CA ASN A 196 -4.51 11.62 11.66
C ASN A 196 -3.08 11.54 12.24
N ASP A 197 -2.75 10.47 12.95
CA ASP A 197 -1.41 10.24 13.49
C ASP A 197 -0.41 10.14 12.34
N LEU A 198 -0.71 9.35 11.29
CA LEU A 198 0.12 9.23 10.10
C LEU A 198 0.35 10.58 9.39
N TRP A 199 -0.69 11.40 9.26
CA TRP A 199 -0.56 12.73 8.65
C TRP A 199 0.37 13.65 9.44
N ASN A 200 0.28 13.64 10.77
CA ASN A 200 1.18 14.41 11.62
C ASN A 200 2.62 13.90 11.53
N GLU A 201 2.83 12.59 11.56
CA GLU A 201 4.15 11.98 11.40
C GLU A 201 4.77 12.30 10.04
N MET A 202 3.97 12.33 8.96
CA MET A 202 4.43 12.74 7.62
C MET A 202 4.82 14.22 7.56
N LYS A 203 4.16 15.08 8.33
CA LYS A 203 4.54 16.50 8.44
C LYS A 203 5.86 16.67 9.21
N GLU A 204 5.99 15.97 10.33
CA GLU A 204 7.18 16.02 11.17
C GLU A 204 8.42 15.47 10.45
N SER A 205 8.24 14.41 9.66
CA SER A 205 9.33 13.82 8.86
C SER A 205 9.60 14.55 7.53
N GLY A 206 8.76 15.52 7.16
CA GLY A 206 8.91 16.33 5.94
C GLY A 206 8.59 15.61 4.63
N VAL A 207 7.92 14.45 4.68
CA VAL A 207 7.56 13.69 3.46
C VAL A 207 6.19 14.10 2.89
N ILE A 208 5.42 14.89 3.64
CA ILE A 208 4.04 15.26 3.27
C ILE A 208 3.98 16.02 1.92
N ASP A 209 4.93 16.89 1.62
CA ASP A 209 4.95 17.72 0.42
C ASP A 209 5.08 16.91 -0.89
N LYS A 210 5.43 15.63 -0.79
CA LYS A 210 5.54 14.70 -1.92
C LYS A 210 4.46 13.63 -1.92
N THR A 211 3.45 13.76 -1.03
CA THR A 211 2.44 12.73 -0.80
C THR A 211 1.04 13.33 -0.88
N ALA A 212 0.15 12.68 -1.61
CA ALA A 212 -1.29 12.90 -1.54
C ALA A 212 -1.93 11.83 -0.63
N LEU A 213 -2.86 12.24 0.22
CA LEU A 213 -3.55 11.35 1.16
C LEU A 213 -5.03 11.27 0.78
N VAL A 214 -5.58 10.07 0.70
CA VAL A 214 -7.00 9.83 0.40
C VAL A 214 -7.57 8.86 1.41
N TYR A 215 -8.57 9.28 2.16
CA TYR A 215 -9.14 8.49 3.24
C TYR A 215 -10.61 8.15 3.01
N GLY A 216 -10.94 6.86 3.15
CA GLY A 216 -12.28 6.35 3.36
C GLY A 216 -12.30 5.59 4.68
N GLN A 217 -12.70 6.26 5.75
CA GLN A 217 -12.53 5.81 7.12
C GLN A 217 -13.47 4.66 7.49
N MET A 218 -13.18 3.98 8.61
CA MET A 218 -13.96 2.86 9.12
C MET A 218 -15.44 3.19 9.39
N ASN A 219 -15.73 4.44 9.76
CA ASN A 219 -17.08 4.93 10.05
C ASN A 219 -17.85 5.38 8.81
N GLU A 220 -17.22 5.47 7.65
CA GLU A 220 -17.88 5.85 6.40
C GLU A 220 -18.65 4.68 5.79
N PRO A 221 -19.68 4.94 4.98
CA PRO A 221 -20.49 3.89 4.37
C PRO A 221 -19.67 3.01 3.41
N PRO A 222 -20.16 1.80 3.11
CA PRO A 222 -19.41 0.85 2.28
C PRO A 222 -19.14 1.37 0.86
N GLY A 223 -19.96 2.25 0.31
CA GLY A 223 -19.72 2.89 -0.98
C GLY A 223 -18.43 3.70 -0.98
N ALA A 224 -18.19 4.52 0.04
CA ALA A 224 -16.98 5.30 0.19
C ALA A 224 -15.75 4.39 0.35
N ARG A 225 -15.81 3.40 1.25
CA ARG A 225 -14.70 2.46 1.49
C ARG A 225 -14.36 1.61 0.24
N MET A 226 -15.36 1.30 -0.58
CA MET A 226 -15.18 0.54 -1.82
C MET A 226 -14.53 1.38 -2.94
N ARG A 227 -14.71 2.71 -2.94
CA ARG A 227 -14.27 3.59 -4.04
C ARG A 227 -13.04 4.43 -3.72
N VAL A 228 -12.70 4.62 -2.45
CA VAL A 228 -11.56 5.46 -2.05
C VAL A 228 -10.22 4.98 -2.65
N GLY A 229 -10.03 3.67 -2.78
CA GLY A 229 -8.85 3.10 -3.45
C GLY A 229 -8.74 3.53 -4.92
N LEU A 230 -9.87 3.63 -5.62
CA LEU A 230 -9.92 4.11 -7.00
C LEU A 230 -9.60 5.61 -7.10
N THR A 231 -10.02 6.40 -6.11
CA THR A 231 -9.69 7.83 -6.03
C THR A 231 -8.19 8.04 -5.93
N GLY A 232 -7.53 7.36 -5.00
CA GLY A 232 -6.07 7.44 -4.85
C GLY A 232 -5.32 6.91 -6.07
N LEU A 233 -5.77 5.79 -6.62
CA LEU A 233 -5.18 5.23 -7.84
C LEU A 233 -5.29 6.20 -9.04
N THR A 234 -6.41 6.91 -9.18
CA THR A 234 -6.58 7.92 -10.24
C THR A 234 -5.60 9.08 -10.09
N MET A 235 -5.35 9.55 -8.87
CA MET A 235 -4.32 10.57 -8.61
C MET A 235 -2.92 10.06 -8.97
N ALA A 236 -2.61 8.80 -8.62
CA ALA A 236 -1.34 8.16 -8.97
C ALA A 236 -1.17 8.00 -10.48
N GLU A 237 -2.22 7.64 -11.20
CA GLU A 237 -2.21 7.50 -12.66
C GLU A 237 -1.88 8.82 -13.37
N TYR A 238 -2.33 9.95 -12.85
CA TYR A 238 -1.97 11.24 -13.43
C TYR A 238 -0.46 11.49 -13.37
N PHE A 239 0.16 11.23 -12.24
CA PHE A 239 1.60 11.39 -12.09
C PHE A 239 2.39 10.43 -12.98
N ARG A 240 1.92 9.18 -13.16
CA ARG A 240 2.50 8.22 -14.09
C ARG A 240 2.37 8.68 -15.54
N ASP A 241 1.13 9.02 -15.98
CA ASP A 241 0.78 9.17 -17.39
C ASP A 241 1.07 10.58 -17.93
N LYS A 242 1.07 11.62 -17.08
CA LYS A 242 1.27 13.02 -17.47
C LYS A 242 2.57 13.63 -16.98
N GLU A 243 2.96 13.29 -15.76
CA GLU A 243 4.20 13.79 -15.17
C GLU A 243 5.40 12.86 -15.41
N HIS A 244 5.16 11.70 -16.02
CA HIS A 244 6.18 10.66 -16.34
C HIS A 244 7.01 10.28 -15.11
N LYS A 245 6.34 10.07 -13.98
CA LYS A 245 6.98 9.79 -12.71
C LYS A 245 6.86 8.32 -12.31
N ASP A 246 7.79 7.92 -11.47
CA ASP A 246 7.66 6.71 -10.68
C ASP A 246 6.84 7.05 -9.43
N VAL A 247 5.69 6.42 -9.31
CA VAL A 247 4.72 6.68 -8.24
C VAL A 247 4.67 5.49 -7.30
N LEU A 248 4.68 5.77 -6.01
CA LEU A 248 4.44 4.78 -4.98
C LEU A 248 3.01 4.93 -4.47
N LEU A 249 2.21 3.88 -4.62
CA LEU A 249 0.81 3.84 -4.17
C LEU A 249 0.69 2.92 -2.95
N PHE A 250 0.27 3.48 -1.84
CA PHE A 250 -0.07 2.70 -0.65
C PHE A 250 -1.57 2.46 -0.56
N ILE A 251 -1.96 1.25 -0.22
CA ILE A 251 -3.35 0.87 0.06
C ILE A 251 -3.38 0.20 1.43
N ASP A 252 -3.91 0.87 2.41
CA ASP A 252 -4.07 0.36 3.76
C ASP A 252 -5.54 0.45 4.17
N ASN A 253 -6.29 -0.60 4.10
CA ASN A 253 -6.00 -2.02 3.91
C ASN A 253 -6.80 -2.57 2.71
N ILE A 254 -6.18 -3.34 1.84
CA ILE A 254 -6.86 -3.92 0.67
C ILE A 254 -8.02 -4.86 1.06
N PHE A 255 -7.93 -5.55 2.19
CA PHE A 255 -9.02 -6.38 2.70
C PHE A 255 -10.30 -5.57 2.93
N ARG A 256 -10.19 -4.32 3.41
CA ARG A 256 -11.35 -3.46 3.66
C ARG A 256 -12.07 -3.04 2.38
N PHE A 257 -11.33 -2.89 1.28
CA PHE A 257 -11.92 -2.72 -0.05
C PHE A 257 -12.81 -3.91 -0.41
N ILE A 258 -12.32 -5.14 -0.23
CA ILE A 258 -13.07 -6.37 -0.50
C ILE A 258 -14.29 -6.49 0.42
N GLN A 259 -14.11 -6.23 1.70
CA GLN A 259 -15.19 -6.27 2.69
C GLN A 259 -16.31 -5.28 2.34
N ALA A 260 -15.99 -4.04 1.99
CA ALA A 260 -16.96 -3.05 1.55
C ALA A 260 -17.70 -3.51 0.28
N GLY A 261 -17.02 -4.13 -0.66
CA GLY A 261 -17.62 -4.75 -1.84
C GLY A 261 -18.62 -5.86 -1.49
N SER A 262 -18.32 -6.69 -0.48
CA SER A 262 -19.26 -7.74 -0.04
C SER A 262 -20.50 -7.16 0.65
N GLU A 263 -20.34 -6.12 1.46
CA GLU A 263 -21.46 -5.40 2.08
C GLU A 263 -22.41 -4.81 1.01
N VAL A 264 -21.85 -4.13 0.01
CA VAL A 264 -22.62 -3.57 -1.11
C VAL A 264 -23.30 -4.68 -1.91
N SER A 265 -22.61 -5.76 -2.23
CA SER A 265 -23.16 -6.88 -3.00
C SER A 265 -24.37 -7.50 -2.32
N ALA A 266 -24.34 -7.68 -1.00
CA ALA A 266 -25.48 -8.17 -0.22
C ALA A 266 -26.68 -7.24 -0.30
N LEU A 267 -26.45 -5.93 -0.20
CA LEU A 267 -27.49 -4.89 -0.31
C LEU A 267 -28.09 -4.77 -1.72
N LEU A 268 -27.31 -5.10 -2.75
CA LEU A 268 -27.79 -5.19 -4.14
C LEU A 268 -28.60 -6.45 -4.42
N GLY A 269 -28.75 -7.36 -3.45
CA GLY A 269 -29.48 -8.60 -3.59
C GLY A 269 -28.76 -9.66 -4.43
N ARG A 270 -27.45 -9.58 -4.57
CA ARG A 270 -26.66 -10.60 -5.26
C ARG A 270 -26.50 -11.83 -4.37
N ILE A 271 -26.54 -13.01 -4.98
CA ILE A 271 -26.31 -14.27 -4.27
C ILE A 271 -24.84 -14.32 -3.84
N PRO A 272 -24.54 -14.46 -2.54
CA PRO A 272 -23.16 -14.51 -2.07
C PRO A 272 -22.43 -15.77 -2.56
N SER A 273 -21.12 -15.66 -2.76
CA SER A 273 -20.23 -16.78 -3.03
C SER A 273 -19.71 -17.40 -1.72
N ALA A 274 -18.63 -18.16 -1.81
CA ALA A 274 -18.02 -18.81 -0.64
C ALA A 274 -17.72 -17.81 0.48
N VAL A 275 -17.95 -18.21 1.72
CA VAL A 275 -17.73 -17.43 2.96
C VAL A 275 -18.49 -16.09 3.00
N GLY A 276 -19.51 -15.91 2.14
CA GLY A 276 -20.33 -14.71 2.11
C GLY A 276 -19.78 -13.56 1.26
N TYR A 277 -18.68 -13.76 0.54
CA TYR A 277 -18.12 -12.75 -0.35
C TYR A 277 -18.98 -12.54 -1.61
N GLN A 278 -18.77 -11.40 -2.28
CA GLN A 278 -19.42 -11.08 -3.55
C GLN A 278 -19.05 -12.07 -4.65
N PRO A 279 -19.98 -12.42 -5.54
CA PRO A 279 -19.70 -13.30 -6.68
C PRO A 279 -18.71 -12.66 -7.67
N THR A 280 -18.55 -11.35 -7.62
CA THR A 280 -17.64 -10.55 -8.47
C THR A 280 -16.27 -10.31 -7.83
N LEU A 281 -15.92 -11.00 -6.74
CA LEU A 281 -14.70 -10.78 -5.97
C LEU A 281 -13.43 -10.69 -6.85
N GLY A 282 -13.20 -11.71 -7.68
CA GLY A 282 -12.03 -11.74 -8.55
C GLY A 282 -12.01 -10.60 -9.58
N THR A 283 -13.17 -10.23 -10.12
CA THR A 283 -13.31 -9.13 -11.08
C THR A 283 -13.09 -7.78 -10.42
N ASP A 284 -13.64 -7.58 -9.22
CA ASP A 284 -13.52 -6.32 -8.48
C ASP A 284 -12.06 -6.07 -8.08
N VAL A 285 -11.38 -7.08 -7.55
CA VAL A 285 -9.96 -7.00 -7.20
C VAL A 285 -9.11 -6.81 -8.47
N GLY A 286 -9.37 -7.57 -9.52
CA GLY A 286 -8.67 -7.47 -10.79
C GLY A 286 -8.81 -6.08 -11.43
N ALA A 287 -9.99 -5.49 -11.42
CA ALA A 287 -10.23 -4.16 -11.97
C ALA A 287 -9.38 -3.06 -11.29
N LEU A 288 -9.12 -3.19 -10.00
CA LEU A 288 -8.22 -2.29 -9.28
C LEU A 288 -6.75 -2.64 -9.57
N GLN A 289 -6.37 -3.90 -9.42
CA GLN A 289 -4.98 -4.36 -9.47
C GLN A 289 -4.33 -4.21 -10.86
N GLU A 290 -5.07 -4.44 -11.94
CA GLU A 290 -4.55 -4.37 -13.30
C GLU A 290 -4.27 -2.93 -13.78
N ARG A 291 -4.80 -1.92 -13.12
CA ARG A 291 -4.46 -0.51 -13.36
C ARG A 291 -3.11 -0.13 -12.77
N ILE A 292 -2.64 -0.90 -11.77
CA ILE A 292 -1.36 -0.72 -11.09
C ILE A 292 -0.28 -1.42 -11.89
N THR A 293 0.44 -0.68 -12.72
CA THR A 293 1.45 -1.24 -13.63
C THR A 293 2.43 -0.17 -14.10
N SER A 294 3.54 -0.61 -14.67
CA SER A 294 4.46 0.23 -15.44
C SER A 294 3.96 0.41 -16.87
N THR A 295 4.02 1.63 -17.33
CA THR A 295 3.80 1.99 -18.73
C THR A 295 5.09 2.54 -19.36
N LYS A 296 5.06 2.87 -20.64
CA LYS A 296 6.17 3.55 -21.31
C LYS A 296 6.43 4.95 -20.76
N ASP A 297 5.42 5.55 -20.13
CA ASP A 297 5.47 6.93 -19.62
C ASP A 297 5.99 7.00 -18.18
N GLY A 298 5.67 6.02 -17.34
CA GLY A 298 6.05 5.99 -15.93
C GLY A 298 5.59 4.70 -15.25
N SER A 299 5.67 4.67 -13.93
CA SER A 299 5.26 3.48 -13.18
C SER A 299 4.42 3.81 -11.96
N ILE A 300 3.53 2.88 -11.59
CA ILE A 300 2.91 2.83 -10.27
C ILE A 300 3.34 1.51 -9.62
N THR A 301 4.11 1.61 -8.55
CA THR A 301 4.45 0.48 -7.69
C THR A 301 3.58 0.57 -6.45
N SER A 302 2.87 -0.50 -6.10
CA SER A 302 1.98 -0.46 -4.94
C SER A 302 2.51 -1.28 -3.78
N VAL A 303 2.34 -0.73 -2.57
CA VAL A 303 2.52 -1.43 -1.30
C VAL A 303 1.16 -1.52 -0.63
N GLN A 304 0.66 -2.72 -0.48
CA GLN A 304 -0.69 -2.99 -0.02
C GLN A 304 -0.63 -3.72 1.32
N ALA A 305 -1.14 -3.10 2.37
CA ALA A 305 -1.32 -3.79 3.63
C ALA A 305 -2.42 -4.86 3.47
N VAL A 306 -2.09 -6.07 3.85
CA VAL A 306 -2.99 -7.23 3.73
C VAL A 306 -3.34 -7.72 5.13
N TYR A 307 -4.62 -7.71 5.45
CA TYR A 307 -5.16 -8.37 6.64
C TYR A 307 -5.65 -9.76 6.25
N VAL A 308 -5.26 -10.74 7.03
CA VAL A 308 -5.68 -12.15 6.84
C VAL A 308 -6.66 -12.51 7.95
N PRO A 309 -7.96 -12.69 7.66
CA PRO A 309 -8.95 -13.04 8.66
C PRO A 309 -8.60 -14.37 9.34
N ALA A 310 -8.57 -14.37 10.69
CA ALA A 310 -8.26 -15.55 11.49
C ALA A 310 -6.94 -16.27 11.13
N ASP A 311 -5.99 -15.54 10.51
CA ASP A 311 -4.74 -16.09 9.98
C ASP A 311 -4.93 -17.20 8.94
N ASP A 312 -6.11 -17.26 8.31
CA ASP A 312 -6.45 -18.25 7.29
C ASP A 312 -6.12 -17.75 5.88
N LEU A 313 -4.99 -18.17 5.36
CA LEU A 313 -4.53 -17.85 4.00
C LEU A 313 -5.41 -18.47 2.90
N THR A 314 -6.30 -19.41 3.24
CA THR A 314 -7.22 -20.03 2.30
C THR A 314 -8.54 -19.27 2.15
N ASP A 315 -8.77 -18.25 2.98
CA ASP A 315 -9.91 -17.34 2.83
C ASP A 315 -9.92 -16.70 1.42
N PRO A 316 -11.07 -16.62 0.75
CA PRO A 316 -11.17 -16.10 -0.62
C PRO A 316 -10.60 -14.69 -0.82
N ALA A 317 -10.67 -13.82 0.18
CA ALA A 317 -10.19 -12.44 0.05
C ALA A 317 -8.64 -12.34 0.00
N PRO A 318 -7.88 -12.91 0.95
CA PRO A 318 -6.44 -13.04 0.82
C PRO A 318 -6.03 -13.78 -0.45
N ALA A 319 -6.67 -14.92 -0.76
CA ALA A 319 -6.34 -15.72 -1.93
C ALA A 319 -6.47 -14.91 -3.24
N ALA A 320 -7.56 -14.15 -3.41
CA ALA A 320 -7.74 -13.27 -4.56
C ALA A 320 -6.68 -12.16 -4.63
N THR A 321 -6.27 -11.62 -3.48
CA THR A 321 -5.23 -10.60 -3.41
C THR A 321 -3.86 -11.16 -3.75
N PHE A 322 -3.48 -12.31 -3.17
CA PHE A 322 -2.18 -12.95 -3.39
C PHE A 322 -1.91 -13.30 -4.85
N ALA A 323 -2.96 -13.64 -5.61
CA ALA A 323 -2.83 -13.94 -7.03
C ALA A 323 -2.22 -12.77 -7.83
N HIS A 324 -2.39 -11.54 -7.36
CA HIS A 324 -1.87 -10.33 -8.01
C HIS A 324 -0.52 -9.84 -7.45
N LEU A 325 -0.07 -10.35 -6.31
CA LEU A 325 1.16 -9.86 -5.68
C LEU A 325 2.42 -10.38 -6.38
N ASP A 326 3.38 -9.49 -6.56
CA ASP A 326 4.70 -9.79 -7.12
C ASP A 326 5.74 -10.04 -6.03
N ALA A 327 5.55 -9.44 -4.86
CA ALA A 327 6.40 -9.63 -3.70
C ALA A 327 5.58 -9.56 -2.41
N THR A 328 6.11 -10.18 -1.36
CA THR A 328 5.57 -10.09 0.00
C THR A 328 6.67 -9.66 0.96
N THR A 329 6.38 -8.65 1.76
CA THR A 329 7.25 -8.18 2.85
C THR A 329 6.54 -8.48 4.17
N VAL A 330 7.12 -9.35 4.97
CA VAL A 330 6.58 -9.78 6.26
C VAL A 330 7.33 -9.10 7.38
N LEU A 331 6.63 -8.34 8.20
CA LEU A 331 7.16 -7.74 9.43
C LEU A 331 6.85 -8.65 10.61
N ALA A 332 7.89 -9.12 11.28
CA ALA A 332 7.78 -10.09 12.38
C ALA A 332 8.02 -9.44 13.74
N ARG A 333 7.17 -9.79 14.71
CA ARG A 333 7.30 -9.30 16.08
C ARG A 333 8.57 -9.84 16.74
N GLU A 334 8.92 -11.07 16.48
CA GLU A 334 10.14 -11.71 17.02
C GLU A 334 11.40 -10.93 16.63
N ILE A 335 11.46 -10.41 15.41
CA ILE A 335 12.59 -9.59 14.93
C ILE A 335 12.56 -8.20 15.59
N ALA A 336 11.37 -7.61 15.76
CA ALA A 336 11.22 -6.34 16.46
C ALA A 336 11.63 -6.44 17.95
N GLU A 337 11.33 -7.55 18.61
CA GLU A 337 11.73 -7.83 20.00
C GLU A 337 13.25 -7.97 20.16
N LEU A 338 13.97 -8.37 19.10
CA LEU A 338 15.43 -8.36 19.06
C LEU A 338 16.02 -6.94 18.82
N GLY A 339 15.16 -5.93 18.64
CA GLY A 339 15.57 -4.56 18.34
C GLY A 339 16.08 -4.37 16.91
N ILE A 340 15.82 -5.30 16.01
CA ILE A 340 16.23 -5.22 14.61
C ILE A 340 15.16 -4.50 13.80
N TYR A 341 15.49 -3.33 13.25
CA TYR A 341 14.62 -2.52 12.43
C TYR A 341 15.27 -2.16 11.09
N PRO A 342 14.50 -2.24 9.96
CA PRO A 342 13.12 -2.68 9.88
C PRO A 342 12.96 -4.16 10.26
N ALA A 343 11.85 -4.49 10.92
CA ALA A 343 11.60 -5.84 11.43
C ALA A 343 11.12 -6.81 10.35
N VAL A 344 11.71 -6.74 9.16
CA VAL A 344 11.39 -7.60 8.01
C VAL A 344 11.94 -8.99 8.24
N ASP A 345 11.09 -10.00 8.14
CA ASP A 345 11.52 -11.39 8.20
C ASP A 345 12.14 -11.83 6.86
N PRO A 346 13.44 -12.12 6.82
CA PRO A 346 14.12 -12.47 5.58
C PRO A 346 13.82 -13.90 5.10
N LEU A 347 13.23 -14.75 5.93
CA LEU A 347 12.87 -16.13 5.60
C LEU A 347 11.43 -16.22 5.08
N ASP A 348 10.51 -15.40 5.61
CA ASP A 348 9.11 -15.41 5.23
C ASP A 348 8.78 -14.39 4.12
N SER A 349 9.66 -13.43 3.88
CA SER A 349 9.50 -12.45 2.80
C SER A 349 9.96 -13.03 1.45
N THR A 350 9.20 -12.76 0.39
CA THR A 350 9.45 -13.34 -0.94
C THR A 350 9.30 -12.31 -2.05
N SER A 351 9.92 -12.59 -3.20
CA SER A 351 9.73 -11.81 -4.42
C SER A 351 9.81 -12.69 -5.67
N ARG A 352 8.91 -12.48 -6.62
CA ARG A 352 8.93 -13.18 -7.91
C ARG A 352 10.13 -12.81 -8.78
N ILE A 353 10.67 -11.61 -8.60
CA ILE A 353 11.84 -11.17 -9.36
C ILE A 353 13.17 -11.63 -8.74
N LEU A 354 13.15 -12.31 -7.60
CA LEU A 354 14.33 -12.96 -7.02
C LEU A 354 14.67 -14.23 -7.84
N ASP A 355 15.09 -13.99 -9.07
CA ASP A 355 15.43 -14.98 -10.09
C ASP A 355 16.72 -14.54 -10.78
N PRO A 356 17.73 -15.41 -10.96
CA PRO A 356 19.01 -15.05 -11.56
C PRO A 356 18.89 -14.46 -12.96
N HIS A 357 17.85 -14.83 -13.73
CA HIS A 357 17.61 -14.27 -15.06
C HIS A 357 17.10 -12.84 -15.04
N VAL A 358 16.57 -12.37 -13.90
CA VAL A 358 16.02 -11.01 -13.75
C VAL A 358 17.01 -10.10 -13.04
N ILE A 359 17.54 -10.54 -11.89
CA ILE A 359 18.39 -9.73 -11.01
C ILE A 359 19.88 -10.00 -11.13
N GLY A 360 20.27 -11.06 -11.88
CA GLY A 360 21.63 -11.52 -12.03
C GLY A 360 22.09 -12.49 -10.93
N ASP A 361 23.11 -13.27 -11.27
CA ASP A 361 23.63 -14.33 -10.40
C ASP A 361 24.20 -13.80 -9.08
N ASP A 362 24.85 -12.65 -9.11
CA ASP A 362 25.53 -12.08 -7.96
C ASP A 362 24.53 -11.71 -6.84
N HIS A 363 23.48 -11.00 -7.19
CA HIS A 363 22.39 -10.66 -6.25
C HIS A 363 21.68 -11.92 -5.76
N TYR A 364 21.28 -12.80 -6.70
CA TYR A 364 20.54 -14.02 -6.37
C TYR A 364 21.32 -14.93 -5.42
N ASN A 365 22.57 -15.21 -5.71
CA ASN A 365 23.41 -16.09 -4.88
C ASN A 365 23.66 -15.49 -3.51
N THR A 366 23.87 -14.17 -3.42
CA THR A 366 24.06 -13.49 -2.14
C THR A 366 22.78 -13.56 -1.28
N ALA A 367 21.63 -13.30 -1.86
CA ALA A 367 20.33 -13.39 -1.16
C ALA A 367 20.08 -14.82 -0.65
N ARG A 368 20.33 -15.82 -1.48
CA ARG A 368 20.18 -17.25 -1.09
C ARG A 368 21.14 -17.64 0.03
N ALA A 369 22.40 -17.24 -0.06
CA ALA A 369 23.37 -17.52 1.00
C ALA A 369 22.99 -16.85 2.34
N VAL A 370 22.44 -15.64 2.31
CA VAL A 370 21.90 -14.98 3.49
C VAL A 370 20.74 -15.77 4.08
N GLN A 371 19.80 -16.21 3.25
CA GLN A 371 18.67 -17.02 3.71
C GLN A 371 19.11 -18.37 4.29
N GLU A 372 20.05 -19.04 3.65
CA GLU A 372 20.59 -20.33 4.10
C GLU A 372 21.26 -20.22 5.47
N ILE A 373 22.12 -19.22 5.67
CA ILE A 373 22.80 -19.06 6.96
C ILE A 373 21.82 -18.68 8.09
N LEU A 374 20.82 -17.87 7.80
CA LEU A 374 19.78 -17.51 8.76
C LEU A 374 18.87 -18.70 9.08
N GLN A 375 18.53 -19.53 8.08
CA GLN A 375 17.76 -20.75 8.30
C GLN A 375 18.54 -21.73 9.17
N LYS A 376 19.80 -21.97 8.86
CA LYS A 376 20.66 -22.84 9.67
C LYS A 376 20.78 -22.32 11.11
N TYR A 377 20.89 -21.02 11.28
CA TYR A 377 20.89 -20.41 12.63
C TYR A 377 19.57 -20.65 13.38
N LYS A 378 18.44 -20.48 12.70
CA LYS A 378 17.12 -20.75 13.27
C LYS A 378 17.00 -22.21 13.71
N ASP A 379 17.44 -23.15 12.89
CA ASP A 379 17.42 -24.57 13.21
C ASP A 379 18.33 -24.94 14.44
N LEU A 380 19.41 -24.18 14.63
CA LEU A 380 20.31 -24.36 15.76
C LEU A 380 19.84 -23.69 17.06
N GLN A 381 18.88 -22.78 16.99
CA GLN A 381 18.42 -22.02 18.17
C GLN A 381 17.86 -22.93 19.28
N ASP A 382 17.10 -23.96 18.93
CA ASP A 382 16.56 -24.91 19.92
C ASP A 382 17.66 -25.69 20.62
N ILE A 383 18.70 -26.07 19.88
CA ILE A 383 19.87 -26.76 20.43
C ILE A 383 20.64 -25.82 21.37
N ILE A 384 20.86 -24.58 20.95
CA ILE A 384 21.54 -23.55 21.74
C ILE A 384 20.77 -23.26 23.04
N ALA A 385 19.45 -23.21 22.99
CA ALA A 385 18.59 -22.91 24.14
C ALA A 385 18.64 -24.05 25.19
N ILE A 386 18.79 -25.30 24.76
CA ILE A 386 18.77 -26.49 25.63
C ILE A 386 20.18 -26.82 26.13
N LEU A 387 21.16 -26.87 25.26
CA LEU A 387 22.51 -27.37 25.54
C LEU A 387 23.56 -26.26 25.69
N GLY A 388 23.29 -25.07 25.22
CA GLY A 388 24.25 -23.97 25.16
C GLY A 388 25.08 -23.99 23.87
N ILE A 389 25.68 -22.81 23.55
CA ILE A 389 26.47 -22.63 22.33
C ILE A 389 27.79 -23.44 22.36
N ASP A 390 28.30 -23.77 23.55
CA ASP A 390 29.58 -24.46 23.70
C ASP A 390 29.53 -25.93 23.24
N GLU A 391 28.34 -26.51 23.20
CA GLU A 391 28.12 -27.90 22.74
C GLU A 391 28.02 -28.00 21.19
N LEU A 392 28.00 -26.88 20.47
CA LEU A 392 27.99 -26.89 19.01
C LEU A 392 29.37 -27.28 18.45
N SER A 393 29.38 -27.87 17.26
CA SER A 393 30.60 -28.05 16.48
C SER A 393 31.27 -26.69 16.16
N GLU A 394 32.57 -26.69 15.93
CA GLU A 394 33.30 -25.47 15.57
C GLU A 394 32.75 -24.85 14.28
N GLU A 395 32.31 -25.67 13.34
CA GLU A 395 31.64 -25.21 12.10
C GLU A 395 30.30 -24.52 12.40
N ASP A 396 29.49 -25.08 13.30
CA ASP A 396 28.21 -24.50 13.69
C ASP A 396 28.39 -23.22 14.52
N LYS A 397 29.40 -23.17 15.40
CA LYS A 397 29.77 -21.92 16.11
C LYS A 397 30.12 -20.79 15.15
N LEU A 398 30.91 -21.10 14.13
CA LEU A 398 31.25 -20.11 13.08
C LEU A 398 30.01 -19.67 12.30
N THR A 399 29.16 -20.60 11.93
CA THR A 399 27.88 -20.32 11.26
C THR A 399 27.00 -19.41 12.10
N VAL A 400 26.83 -19.68 13.39
CA VAL A 400 26.07 -18.86 14.33
C VAL A 400 26.67 -17.45 14.45
N ALA A 401 28.00 -17.34 14.57
CA ALA A 401 28.68 -16.06 14.67
C ALA A 401 28.45 -15.18 13.42
N ARG A 402 28.57 -15.77 12.24
CA ARG A 402 28.30 -15.07 10.97
C ARG A 402 26.81 -14.73 10.81
N ALA A 403 25.92 -15.67 11.14
CA ALA A 403 24.47 -15.46 11.07
C ALA A 403 24.01 -14.29 11.95
N ARG A 404 24.55 -14.14 13.14
CA ARG A 404 24.27 -13.00 14.02
C ARG A 404 24.74 -11.68 13.43
N LYS A 405 25.90 -11.66 12.77
CA LYS A 405 26.38 -10.47 12.06
C LYS A 405 25.48 -10.12 10.87
N VAL A 406 25.10 -11.11 10.08
CA VAL A 406 24.14 -10.97 8.98
C VAL A 406 22.82 -10.40 9.49
N GLN A 407 22.25 -10.97 10.56
CA GLN A 407 21.00 -10.51 11.14
C GLN A 407 21.08 -9.05 11.59
N ARG A 408 22.16 -8.66 12.27
CA ARG A 408 22.36 -7.26 12.69
C ARG A 408 22.61 -6.32 11.52
N PHE A 409 23.28 -6.79 10.48
CA PHE A 409 23.54 -5.97 9.27
C PHE A 409 22.29 -5.76 8.41
N LEU A 410 21.25 -6.58 8.57
CA LEU A 410 19.92 -6.33 8.00
C LEU A 410 19.24 -5.11 8.62
N SER A 411 19.63 -4.70 9.84
CA SER A 411 19.13 -3.47 10.44
C SER A 411 19.71 -2.23 9.76
N GLN A 412 18.95 -1.15 9.79
CA GLN A 412 19.32 0.09 9.10
C GLN A 412 18.65 1.30 9.77
N PRO A 413 19.39 2.40 10.02
CA PRO A 413 18.79 3.62 10.52
C PRO A 413 17.97 4.30 9.42
N PHE A 414 16.75 4.72 9.75
CA PHE A 414 15.82 5.40 8.84
C PHE A 414 15.87 6.91 9.01
N ALA A 415 15.78 7.64 7.89
CA ALA A 415 15.73 9.10 7.88
C ALA A 415 14.51 9.63 8.64
N VAL A 416 13.36 8.99 8.48
CA VAL A 416 12.13 9.40 9.17
C VAL A 416 12.14 9.15 10.68
N ALA A 417 13.08 8.35 11.16
CA ALA A 417 13.25 8.05 12.58
C ALA A 417 14.39 8.83 13.26
N GLU A 418 15.11 9.69 12.55
CA GLU A 418 16.28 10.43 13.07
C GLU A 418 15.97 11.21 14.35
N GLN A 419 14.82 11.89 14.40
CA GLN A 419 14.44 12.70 15.56
C GLN A 419 14.17 11.87 16.83
N PHE A 420 13.83 10.59 16.67
CA PHE A 420 13.54 9.67 17.80
C PHE A 420 14.77 8.88 18.23
N THR A 421 15.61 8.49 17.26
CA THR A 421 16.77 7.62 17.49
C THR A 421 18.07 8.39 17.71
N GLY A 422 18.12 9.65 17.24
CA GLY A 422 19.35 10.44 17.19
C GLY A 422 20.39 9.91 16.19
N GLN A 423 20.04 8.91 15.38
CA GLN A 423 20.90 8.34 14.37
C GLN A 423 20.52 8.86 12.98
N LYS A 424 21.50 9.30 12.22
CA LYS A 424 21.27 9.76 10.86
C LYS A 424 20.85 8.61 9.96
N GLY A 425 19.74 8.78 9.23
CA GLY A 425 19.24 7.80 8.28
C GLY A 425 20.19 7.51 7.13
N ARG A 426 20.08 6.33 6.58
CA ARG A 426 20.93 5.83 5.48
C ARG A 426 20.09 5.25 4.37
N TYR A 427 20.27 5.81 3.18
CA TYR A 427 19.88 5.15 1.93
C TYR A 427 21.07 4.29 1.49
N VAL A 428 20.87 2.99 1.32
CA VAL A 428 21.97 2.08 0.93
C VAL A 428 21.69 1.55 -0.47
N PRO A 429 22.53 1.91 -1.47
CA PRO A 429 22.41 1.36 -2.82
C PRO A 429 22.50 -0.16 -2.82
N LEU A 430 21.74 -0.81 -3.70
CA LEU A 430 21.70 -2.28 -3.80
C LEU A 430 23.08 -2.89 -3.99
N LYS A 431 23.94 -2.26 -4.78
CA LYS A 431 25.33 -2.72 -5.00
C LYS A 431 26.13 -2.79 -3.70
N GLU A 432 26.05 -1.75 -2.87
CA GLU A 432 26.74 -1.71 -1.57
C GLU A 432 26.15 -2.74 -0.59
N THR A 433 24.85 -2.98 -0.67
CA THR A 433 24.17 -4.03 0.10
C THR A 433 24.71 -5.41 -0.25
N ILE A 434 24.78 -5.74 -1.54
CA ILE A 434 25.31 -7.03 -2.01
C ILE A 434 26.78 -7.20 -1.59
N GLU A 435 27.62 -6.20 -1.82
CA GLU A 435 29.03 -6.22 -1.46
C GLU A 435 29.22 -6.45 0.05
N GLY A 436 28.46 -5.76 0.89
CA GLY A 436 28.54 -5.87 2.33
C GLY A 436 28.17 -7.27 2.83
N PHE A 437 27.10 -7.86 2.36
CA PHE A 437 26.71 -9.22 2.74
C PHE A 437 27.71 -10.27 2.26
N LYS A 438 28.26 -10.11 1.06
CA LYS A 438 29.31 -11.00 0.54
C LYS A 438 30.55 -10.99 1.42
N GLU A 439 30.97 -9.84 1.94
CA GLU A 439 32.11 -9.76 2.84
C GLU A 439 31.87 -10.48 4.16
N ILE A 440 30.69 -10.36 4.74
CA ILE A 440 30.33 -11.08 5.97
C ILE A 440 30.31 -12.58 5.72
N LEU A 441 29.67 -13.01 4.64
CA LEU A 441 29.54 -14.43 4.30
C LEU A 441 30.88 -15.08 3.95
N SER A 442 31.80 -14.34 3.34
CA SER A 442 33.15 -14.84 2.97
C SER A 442 34.09 -15.02 4.15
N GLY A 443 33.74 -14.50 5.34
CA GLY A 443 34.56 -14.57 6.53
C GLY A 443 35.52 -13.42 6.73
N LYS A 444 35.58 -12.43 5.83
CA LYS A 444 36.42 -11.23 6.00
C LYS A 444 36.14 -10.46 7.31
N CYS A 445 34.93 -10.60 7.82
CA CYS A 445 34.47 -9.89 9.00
C CYS A 445 34.47 -10.77 10.27
N ASP A 446 35.05 -11.96 10.24
CA ASP A 446 34.96 -12.91 11.37
C ASP A 446 35.54 -12.33 12.68
N ASP A 447 36.62 -11.53 12.59
CA ASP A 447 37.27 -10.90 13.73
C ASP A 447 36.59 -9.63 14.27
N MET A 448 35.51 -9.19 13.63
CA MET A 448 34.77 -8.01 14.02
C MET A 448 33.68 -8.34 15.06
N PRO A 449 33.46 -7.46 16.05
CA PRO A 449 32.37 -7.65 16.99
C PRO A 449 31.01 -7.53 16.30
N GLU A 450 30.04 -8.36 16.66
CA GLU A 450 28.71 -8.36 16.04
C GLU A 450 27.96 -7.01 16.17
N GLN A 451 28.25 -6.24 17.23
CA GLN A 451 27.65 -4.90 17.44
C GLN A 451 28.08 -3.88 16.38
N ALA A 452 29.18 -4.10 15.70
CA ALA A 452 29.63 -3.22 14.62
C ALA A 452 28.66 -3.20 13.43
N PHE A 453 27.89 -4.28 13.24
CA PHE A 453 26.94 -4.44 12.15
C PHE A 453 25.52 -3.92 12.46
N TYR A 454 25.29 -3.53 13.72
CA TYR A 454 23.96 -3.10 14.15
C TYR A 454 23.69 -1.63 13.80
N MET A 455 22.56 -1.37 13.12
CA MET A 455 22.11 -0.01 12.74
C MET A 455 23.19 0.78 12.01
N VAL A 456 23.73 0.23 10.95
CA VAL A 456 24.68 0.87 10.02
C VAL A 456 24.13 0.84 8.59
N GLY A 457 24.64 1.70 7.73
CA GLY A 457 24.32 1.70 6.31
C GLY A 457 25.07 0.61 5.55
N ASN A 458 26.24 0.95 5.00
CA ASN A 458 27.09 0.03 4.25
C ASN A 458 28.13 -0.67 5.13
N ILE A 459 28.94 -1.54 4.51
CA ILE A 459 29.96 -2.31 5.22
C ILE A 459 31.11 -1.45 5.76
N GLU A 460 31.43 -0.34 5.08
CA GLU A 460 32.47 0.60 5.52
C GLU A 460 32.14 1.21 6.88
N GLU A 461 30.87 1.57 7.10
CA GLU A 461 30.40 2.08 8.39
C GLU A 461 30.54 1.01 9.49
N ALA A 462 30.35 -0.26 9.16
CA ALA A 462 30.58 -1.35 10.10
C ALA A 462 32.07 -1.48 10.48
N TYR A 463 33.00 -1.33 9.51
CA TYR A 463 34.43 -1.31 9.78
C TYR A 463 34.84 -0.14 10.68
N GLU A 464 34.35 1.08 10.42
CA GLU A 464 34.63 2.25 11.25
C GLU A 464 34.09 2.07 12.68
N LYS A 465 32.86 1.56 12.80
CA LYS A 465 32.24 1.26 14.09
C LYS A 465 33.01 0.19 14.86
N ALA A 466 33.55 -0.82 14.18
CA ALA A 466 34.36 -1.85 14.79
C ALA A 466 35.67 -1.27 15.40
N LYS A 467 36.33 -0.34 14.71
CA LYS A 467 37.50 0.36 15.23
C LYS A 467 37.18 1.15 16.50
N THR A 468 36.09 1.92 16.46
CA THR A 468 35.62 2.68 17.64
C THR A 468 35.30 1.78 18.82
N LEU A 469 34.68 0.60 18.59
CA LEU A 469 34.38 -0.37 19.65
C LEU A 469 35.61 -1.04 20.23
N LYS A 470 36.69 -1.18 19.46
CA LYS A 470 37.97 -1.71 19.92
C LYS A 470 38.84 -0.67 20.63
N GLY A 471 38.45 0.61 20.61
CA GLY A 471 39.19 1.71 21.21
C GLY A 471 40.41 2.18 20.38
N GLU A 472 40.39 1.92 19.08
CA GLU A 472 41.38 2.37 18.09
C GLU A 472 40.99 3.70 17.42
#